data_9de46760406dbe2b607d15dd4be5a7ca
#
_entry.id   9de46760406dbe2b607d15dd4be5a7ca
#
_cell.length_a   1.000
_cell.length_b   1.000
_cell.length_c   1.000
_cell.angle_alpha   90.00
_cell.angle_beta   90.00
_cell.angle_gamma   90.00
#
_symmetry.space_group_name_H-M   'P 1'
#
loop_
_entity.id
_entity.type
_entity.pdbx_description
1 polymer ?
#
loop_
_entity_poly.entity_id
_entity_poly.type
_entity_poly.pdbx_seq_one_letter_code
_entity_poly.pdbx_strand_id
1 'polypeptide(L)'
;MSKNLALTLARAKNNGIREGIDAVCEAMALAHYNAAIELELDEREVGAFYTRMRTELLEILAQGGRDTFTDEMRHAIAVAYEKMGVEPIGGKDNA
;
A
#
# COMPACT_ATOMS: atom_id res chain seq x y z
N MET A 1 9.02 12.78 31.59
CA MET A 1 9.23 13.18 30.18
C MET A 1 8.32 14.35 29.86
N SER A 2 8.85 15.38 29.25
CA SER A 2 8.07 16.56 28.91
C SER A 2 7.11 16.25 27.74
N LYS A 3 5.98 16.99 27.67
CA LYS A 3 5.05 16.86 26.56
C LYS A 3 5.72 17.15 25.20
N ASN A 4 6.68 18.09 25.20
CA ASN A 4 7.41 18.46 23.98
C ASN A 4 8.24 17.29 23.43
N LEU A 5 8.88 16.51 24.31
CA LEU A 5 9.67 15.37 23.88
C LEU A 5 8.79 14.26 23.31
N ALA A 6 7.66 13.96 23.98
CA ALA A 6 6.72 12.96 23.48
C ALA A 6 6.16 13.35 22.12
N LEU A 7 5.82 14.64 21.93
CA LEU A 7 5.32 15.14 20.64
C LEU A 7 6.39 15.06 19.57
N THR A 8 7.64 15.39 19.89
CA THR A 8 8.77 15.31 18.96
C THR A 8 8.99 13.86 18.49
N LEU A 9 8.94 12.91 19.42
CA LEU A 9 9.08 11.48 19.09
C LEU A 9 7.94 10.99 18.22
N ALA A 10 6.70 11.42 18.50
CA ALA A 10 5.54 11.07 17.69
C ALA A 10 5.67 11.61 16.28
N ARG A 11 6.12 12.85 16.12
CA ARG A 11 6.34 13.46 14.80
C ARG A 11 7.43 12.75 14.02
N ALA A 12 8.53 12.42 14.69
CA ALA A 12 9.63 11.69 14.06
C ALA A 12 9.17 10.32 13.55
N LYS A 13 8.38 9.61 14.36
CA LYS A 13 7.82 8.33 13.97
C LYS A 13 6.89 8.46 12.77
N ASN A 14 5.99 9.46 12.78
CA ASN A 14 5.06 9.69 11.67
C ASN A 14 5.80 10.07 10.39
N ASN A 15 6.85 10.86 10.47
CA ASN A 15 7.66 11.23 9.31
C ASN A 15 8.37 10.01 8.74
N GLY A 16 8.91 9.14 9.59
CA GLY A 16 9.54 7.89 9.15
C GLY A 16 8.56 6.97 8.43
N ILE A 17 7.33 6.86 8.93
CA ILE A 17 6.28 6.07 8.29
C ILE A 17 5.94 6.68 6.91
N ARG A 18 5.77 7.99 6.83
CA ARG A 18 5.46 8.68 5.57
C ARG A 18 6.57 8.47 4.55
N GLU A 19 7.84 8.61 4.93
CA GLU A 19 8.97 8.37 4.04
C GLU A 19 8.98 6.94 3.52
N GLY A 20 8.66 5.97 4.39
CA GLY A 20 8.55 4.57 3.98
C GLY A 20 7.44 4.34 2.98
N ILE A 21 6.27 4.97 3.18
CA ILE A 21 5.15 4.89 2.24
C ILE A 21 5.53 5.51 0.90
N ASP A 22 6.16 6.69 0.93
CA ASP A 22 6.58 7.37 -0.29
C ASP A 22 7.58 6.53 -1.09
N ALA A 23 8.54 5.90 -0.40
CA ALA A 23 9.51 5.02 -1.04
C ALA A 23 8.84 3.82 -1.70
N VAL A 24 7.86 3.21 -1.03
CA VAL A 24 7.08 2.10 -1.60
C VAL A 24 6.29 2.58 -2.82
N CYS A 25 5.66 3.73 -2.74
CA CYS A 25 4.90 4.28 -3.87
C CYS A 25 5.80 4.56 -5.07
N GLU A 26 7.00 5.09 -4.85
CA GLU A 26 7.96 5.31 -5.93
C GLU A 26 8.40 3.98 -6.58
N ALA A 27 8.69 2.98 -5.76
CA ALA A 27 9.06 1.65 -6.27
C ALA A 27 7.91 1.04 -7.06
N MET A 28 6.68 1.19 -6.59
CA MET A 28 5.49 0.69 -7.30
C MET A 28 5.26 1.42 -8.61
N ALA A 29 5.51 2.74 -8.67
CA ALA A 29 5.41 3.49 -9.90
C ALA A 29 6.37 2.93 -10.96
N LEU A 30 7.62 2.70 -10.58
CA LEU A 30 8.61 2.12 -11.48
C LEU A 30 8.21 0.71 -11.90
N ALA A 31 7.76 -0.12 -10.96
CA ALA A 31 7.34 -1.49 -11.25
C ALA A 31 6.14 -1.52 -12.21
N HIS A 32 5.15 -0.65 -12.01
CA HIS A 32 4.01 -0.54 -12.89
C HIS A 32 4.42 -0.12 -14.29
N TYR A 33 5.32 0.85 -14.39
CA TYR A 33 5.83 1.30 -15.69
C TYR A 33 6.56 0.17 -16.42
N ASN A 34 7.43 -0.53 -15.73
CA ASN A 34 8.17 -1.65 -16.33
C ASN A 34 7.22 -2.77 -16.79
N ALA A 35 6.21 -3.08 -15.97
CA ALA A 35 5.21 -4.08 -16.31
C ALA A 35 4.37 -3.65 -17.51
N ALA A 36 4.04 -2.36 -17.60
CA ALA A 36 3.30 -1.83 -18.75
C ALA A 36 4.09 -2.02 -20.05
N ILE A 37 5.38 -1.71 -20.04
CA ILE A 37 6.24 -1.90 -21.21
C ILE A 37 6.29 -3.38 -21.59
N GLU A 38 6.53 -4.25 -20.62
CA GLU A 38 6.67 -5.69 -20.86
C GLU A 38 5.38 -6.31 -21.41
N LEU A 39 4.23 -5.87 -20.92
CA LEU A 39 2.93 -6.38 -21.32
C LEU A 39 2.29 -5.59 -22.47
N GLU A 40 3.00 -4.60 -23.01
CA GLU A 40 2.52 -3.74 -24.10
C GLU A 40 1.21 -3.03 -23.76
N LEU A 41 1.10 -2.58 -22.51
CA LEU A 41 -0.07 -1.83 -22.03
C LEU A 41 0.11 -0.33 -22.30
N ASP A 42 -1.02 0.38 -22.39
CA ASP A 42 -0.99 1.84 -22.52
C ASP A 42 -0.47 2.48 -21.25
N GLU A 43 0.62 3.22 -21.35
CA GLU A 43 1.28 3.86 -20.22
C GLU A 43 0.35 4.84 -19.49
N ARG A 44 -0.56 5.49 -20.21
CA ARG A 44 -1.51 6.45 -19.63
C ARG A 44 -2.56 5.73 -18.78
N GLU A 45 -3.05 4.60 -19.24
CA GLU A 45 -4.01 3.80 -18.48
C GLU A 45 -3.37 3.24 -17.23
N VAL A 46 -2.13 2.78 -17.32
CA VAL A 46 -1.38 2.29 -16.17
C VAL A 46 -1.13 3.42 -15.18
N GLY A 47 -0.80 4.60 -15.66
CA GLY A 47 -0.61 5.77 -14.81
C GLY A 47 -1.89 6.18 -14.08
N ALA A 48 -3.02 6.16 -14.76
CA ALA A 48 -4.31 6.45 -14.14
C ALA A 48 -4.65 5.41 -13.07
N PHE A 49 -4.41 4.14 -13.35
CA PHE A 49 -4.60 3.06 -12.38
C PHE A 49 -3.70 3.25 -11.17
N TYR A 50 -2.42 3.53 -11.40
CA TYR A 50 -1.46 3.75 -10.32
C TYR A 50 -1.89 4.92 -9.43
N THR A 51 -2.30 6.03 -10.01
CA THR A 51 -2.73 7.21 -9.27
C THR A 51 -3.93 6.88 -8.37
N ARG A 52 -4.91 6.17 -8.91
CA ARG A 52 -6.08 5.76 -8.12
C ARG A 52 -5.70 4.77 -7.03
N MET A 53 -4.87 3.80 -7.34
CA MET A 53 -4.40 2.82 -6.37
C MET A 53 -3.66 3.49 -5.21
N ARG A 54 -2.81 4.47 -5.51
CA ARG A 54 -2.10 5.21 -4.47
C ARG A 54 -3.06 5.95 -3.56
N THR A 55 -4.09 6.59 -4.11
CA THR A 55 -5.12 7.27 -3.32
C THR A 55 -5.83 6.30 -2.39
N GLU A 56 -6.26 5.15 -2.91
CA GLU A 56 -6.90 4.11 -2.10
C GLU A 56 -5.97 3.58 -1.02
N LEU A 57 -4.71 3.35 -1.35
CA LEU A 57 -3.72 2.88 -0.39
C LEU A 57 -3.56 3.86 0.77
N LEU A 58 -3.43 5.15 0.47
CA LEU A 58 -3.29 6.18 1.50
C LEU A 58 -4.52 6.27 2.40
N GLU A 59 -5.73 6.10 1.85
CA GLU A 59 -6.97 6.07 2.62
C GLU A 59 -7.01 4.88 3.58
N ILE A 60 -6.63 3.70 3.11
CA ILE A 60 -6.57 2.49 3.94
C ILE A 60 -5.56 2.67 5.09
N LEU A 61 -4.39 3.20 4.78
CA LEU A 61 -3.35 3.42 5.79
C LEU A 61 -3.72 4.52 6.79
N ALA A 62 -4.50 5.52 6.37
CA ALA A 62 -4.98 6.57 7.26
C ALA A 62 -5.97 6.05 8.31
N GLN A 63 -6.68 4.96 8.02
CA GLN A 63 -7.60 4.32 8.95
C GLN A 63 -6.90 3.46 9.99
N GLY A 64 -5.62 3.20 9.79
CA GLY A 64 -4.79 2.40 10.68
C GLY A 64 -3.88 1.48 9.89
N GLY A 65 -3.00 0.79 10.59
CA GLY A 65 -2.10 -0.15 9.98
C GLY A 65 -2.72 -1.54 9.86
N ARG A 66 -1.91 -2.48 9.39
CA ARG A 66 -2.30 -3.88 9.24
C ARG A 66 -2.93 -4.46 10.51
N ASP A 67 -2.45 -4.03 11.69
CA ASP A 67 -2.92 -4.52 12.97
C ASP A 67 -4.36 -4.09 13.29
N THR A 68 -4.87 -3.08 12.57
CA THR A 68 -6.23 -2.58 12.75
C THR A 68 -7.20 -3.12 11.72
N PHE A 69 -6.76 -4.03 10.85
CA PHE A 69 -7.63 -4.63 9.85
C PHE A 69 -8.73 -5.44 10.53
N THR A 70 -9.97 -5.12 10.16
CA THR A 70 -11.14 -5.85 10.62
C THR A 70 -11.28 -7.19 9.89
N ASP A 71 -12.11 -8.08 10.41
CA ASP A 71 -12.42 -9.33 9.72
C ASP A 71 -13.05 -9.07 8.35
N GLU A 72 -13.87 -8.02 8.23
CA GLU A 72 -14.45 -7.61 6.95
C GLU A 72 -13.36 -7.20 5.95
N MET A 73 -12.37 -6.42 6.40
CA MET A 73 -11.24 -6.02 5.56
C MET A 73 -10.42 -7.23 5.12
N ARG A 74 -10.16 -8.16 6.03
CA ARG A 74 -9.42 -9.39 5.72
C ARG A 74 -10.17 -10.24 4.70
N HIS A 75 -11.49 -10.34 4.85
CA HIS A 75 -12.34 -11.04 3.89
C HIS A 75 -12.31 -10.36 2.52
N ALA A 76 -12.40 -9.03 2.48
CA ALA A 76 -12.32 -8.27 1.24
C ALA A 76 -10.98 -8.48 0.52
N ILE A 77 -9.88 -8.55 1.27
CA ILE A 77 -8.56 -8.83 0.71
C ILE A 77 -8.54 -10.21 0.06
N ALA A 78 -9.06 -11.23 0.75
CA ALA A 78 -9.10 -12.58 0.23
C ALA A 78 -9.93 -12.66 -1.07
N VAL A 79 -11.09 -12.00 -1.09
CA VAL A 79 -11.95 -11.94 -2.28
C VAL A 79 -11.23 -11.20 -3.42
N ALA A 80 -10.52 -10.13 -3.11
CA ALA A 80 -9.78 -9.37 -4.12
C ALA A 80 -8.70 -10.23 -4.78
N TYR A 81 -7.92 -10.94 -3.99
CA TYR A 81 -6.90 -11.85 -4.53
C TYR A 81 -7.52 -12.93 -5.43
N GLU A 82 -8.62 -13.53 -4.98
CA GLU A 82 -9.31 -14.54 -5.76
C GLU A 82 -9.80 -13.98 -7.10
N LYS A 83 -10.45 -12.82 -7.08
CA LYS A 83 -10.99 -12.21 -8.30
C LYS A 83 -9.91 -11.76 -9.27
N MET A 84 -8.77 -11.33 -8.76
CA MET A 84 -7.64 -10.92 -9.59
C MET A 84 -6.81 -12.11 -10.08
N GLY A 85 -7.05 -13.31 -9.53
CA GLY A 85 -6.23 -14.47 -9.85
C GLY A 85 -4.81 -14.36 -9.34
N VAL A 86 -4.61 -13.70 -8.23
CA VAL A 86 -3.29 -13.42 -7.63
C VAL A 86 -3.14 -14.21 -6.34
N GLU A 87 -1.99 -14.82 -6.14
CA GLU A 87 -1.70 -15.50 -4.88
C GLU A 87 -1.28 -14.49 -3.81
N PRO A 88 -1.71 -14.69 -2.55
CA PRO A 88 -1.27 -13.85 -1.46
C PRO A 88 0.24 -13.89 -1.29
N ILE A 89 0.80 -12.77 -0.84
CA ILE A 89 2.22 -12.70 -0.50
C ILE A 89 2.46 -13.66 0.67
N GLY A 90 3.49 -14.50 0.56
CA GLY A 90 3.80 -15.52 1.55
C GLY A 90 3.14 -16.87 1.32
N GLY A 91 2.26 -16.96 0.30
CA GLY A 91 1.62 -18.21 -0.09
C GLY A 91 0.48 -18.63 0.82
N LYS A 92 -0.15 -19.76 0.46
CA LYS A 92 -1.32 -20.27 1.16
C LYS A 92 -0.99 -20.93 2.49
N ASP A 93 0.25 -21.32 2.67
CA ASP A 93 0.70 -22.08 3.84
C ASP A 93 0.94 -21.19 5.06
N ASN A 94 0.83 -19.88 4.90
CA ASN A 94 1.00 -18.93 5.98
C ASN A 94 -0.32 -18.50 6.62
N ALA A 95 -1.32 -19.25 6.39
CA ALA A 95 -2.61 -18.99 6.97
C ALA A 95 -2.61 -19.23 8.50
#